data_714ea707c8fdf3e1c88062684e99d1c5
#
_entry.id   714ea707c8fdf3e1c88062684e99d1c5
#
_cell.length_a   1.000
_cell.length_b   1.000
_cell.length_c   1.000
_cell.angle_alpha   90.00
_cell.angle_beta   90.00
_cell.angle_gamma   90.00
#
_symmetry.space_group_name_H-M   'P 1'
#
loop_
_entity.id
_entity.type
_entity.pdbx_description
1 polymer ?
#
loop_
_entity_poly.entity_id
_entity_poly.type
_entity_poly.pdbx_seq_one_letter_code
_entity_poly.pdbx_strand_id
1 'polypeptide(L)'
;MQEKLDALVRTQAMQLFRQQGLHFTMQQVAEPLHISKKTIYTVYPSKEALLLDMVDHAFAEIHRCKQEILAGGGTLQEKLRAVIIAMPAEYAALDLRQMKELDEKYPVVAARVRSQLENGWEPTMALLEQAVAEGVMRP
;
A
#
# COMPACT_ATOMS: atom_id res chain seq x y z
N MET A 1 13.90 -2.99 -19.26
CA MET A 1 12.83 -3.92 -19.66
C MET A 1 12.18 -4.62 -18.50
N GLN A 2 12.94 -5.21 -17.55
CA GLN A 2 12.37 -5.88 -16.38
C GLN A 2 11.59 -4.92 -15.49
N GLU A 3 12.11 -3.72 -15.26
CA GLU A 3 11.42 -2.70 -14.45
C GLU A 3 10.04 -2.35 -15.00
N LYS A 4 9.93 -2.26 -16.32
CA LYS A 4 8.66 -1.97 -16.97
C LYS A 4 7.69 -3.13 -16.85
N LEU A 5 8.20 -4.37 -16.96
CA LEU A 5 7.39 -5.56 -16.80
C LEU A 5 6.90 -5.70 -15.35
N ASP A 6 7.78 -5.46 -14.38
CA ASP A 6 7.41 -5.45 -12.96
C ASP A 6 6.23 -4.51 -12.71
N ALA A 7 6.32 -3.29 -13.21
CA ALA A 7 5.29 -2.28 -13.02
C ALA A 7 3.96 -2.70 -13.67
N LEU A 8 4.01 -3.27 -14.86
CA LEU A 8 2.80 -3.73 -15.55
C LEU A 8 2.10 -4.86 -14.78
N VAL A 9 2.89 -5.84 -14.34
CA VAL A 9 2.38 -6.98 -13.56
C VAL A 9 1.77 -6.49 -12.25
N ARG A 10 2.47 -5.62 -11.54
CA ARG A 10 2.00 -5.07 -10.27
C ARG A 10 0.71 -4.28 -10.44
N THR A 11 0.64 -3.43 -11.44
CA THR A 11 -0.55 -2.61 -11.71
C THR A 11 -1.76 -3.51 -12.00
N GLN A 12 -1.58 -4.54 -12.82
CA GLN A 12 -2.65 -5.47 -13.15
C GLN A 12 -3.10 -6.25 -11.92
N ALA A 13 -2.14 -6.70 -11.10
CA ALA A 13 -2.41 -7.41 -9.86
C ALA A 13 -3.19 -6.53 -8.88
N MET A 14 -2.85 -5.25 -8.78
CA MET A 14 -3.58 -4.30 -7.92
C MET A 14 -5.04 -4.16 -8.35
N GLN A 15 -5.30 -4.10 -9.65
CA GLN A 15 -6.68 -4.03 -10.15
C GLN A 15 -7.46 -5.29 -9.78
N LEU A 16 -6.86 -6.45 -9.94
CA LEU A 16 -7.49 -7.72 -9.58
C LEU A 16 -7.72 -7.83 -8.08
N PHE A 17 -6.78 -7.34 -7.29
CA PHE A 17 -6.93 -7.29 -5.83
C PHE A 17 -8.14 -6.46 -5.42
N ARG A 18 -8.35 -5.32 -6.06
CA ARG A 18 -9.52 -4.47 -5.78
C ARG A 18 -10.84 -5.17 -6.10
N GLN A 19 -10.83 -6.01 -7.14
CA GLN A 19 -12.04 -6.71 -7.61
C GLN A 19 -12.30 -8.01 -6.84
N GLN A 20 -11.25 -8.78 -6.54
CA GLN A 20 -11.35 -10.14 -6.04
C GLN A 20 -10.65 -10.38 -4.70
N GLY A 21 -9.97 -9.36 -4.16
CA GLY A 21 -9.14 -9.54 -2.97
C GLY A 21 -7.97 -10.46 -3.27
N LEU A 22 -7.65 -11.34 -2.33
CA LEU A 22 -6.50 -12.25 -2.46
C LEU A 22 -6.74 -13.43 -3.39
N HIS A 23 -7.94 -13.56 -3.93
CA HIS A 23 -8.32 -14.75 -4.72
C HIS A 23 -7.94 -14.67 -6.19
N PHE A 24 -7.30 -13.58 -6.63
CA PHE A 24 -6.82 -13.51 -8.01
C PHE A 24 -5.70 -14.53 -8.25
N THR A 25 -5.55 -14.97 -9.50
CA THR A 25 -4.53 -15.94 -9.89
C THR A 25 -3.47 -15.28 -10.77
N MET A 26 -2.29 -15.89 -10.83
CA MET A 26 -1.22 -15.42 -11.71
C MET A 26 -1.65 -15.47 -13.17
N GLN A 27 -2.47 -16.46 -13.55
CA GLN A 27 -3.02 -16.54 -14.90
C GLN A 27 -3.91 -15.34 -15.22
N GLN A 28 -4.73 -14.91 -14.25
CA GLN A 28 -5.59 -13.73 -14.42
C GLN A 28 -4.76 -12.45 -14.59
N VAL A 29 -3.59 -12.38 -13.97
CA VAL A 29 -2.65 -11.25 -14.16
C VAL A 29 -2.05 -11.30 -15.55
N ALA A 30 -1.66 -12.48 -16.02
CA ALA A 30 -0.97 -12.67 -17.30
C ALA A 30 -1.86 -12.38 -18.51
N GLU A 31 -3.12 -12.81 -18.46
CA GLU A 31 -4.03 -12.73 -19.60
C GLU A 31 -4.21 -11.33 -20.18
N PRO A 32 -4.59 -10.31 -19.39
CA PRO A 32 -4.75 -8.95 -19.94
C PRO A 32 -3.47 -8.34 -20.47
N LEU A 33 -2.32 -8.80 -20.00
CA LEU A 33 -1.02 -8.32 -20.45
C LEU A 33 -0.49 -9.06 -21.66
N HIS A 34 -1.22 -10.10 -22.11
CA HIS A 34 -0.83 -10.94 -23.25
C HIS A 34 0.56 -11.58 -23.07
N ILE A 35 0.84 -12.02 -21.84
CA ILE A 35 2.08 -12.73 -21.50
C ILE A 35 1.74 -14.06 -20.83
N SER A 36 2.72 -14.93 -20.69
CA SER A 36 2.55 -16.21 -20.01
C SER A 36 2.81 -16.08 -18.51
N LYS A 37 2.26 -17.01 -17.72
CA LYS A 37 2.61 -17.14 -16.30
C LYS A 37 4.11 -17.26 -16.11
N LYS A 38 4.77 -18.01 -17.00
CA LYS A 38 6.21 -18.20 -16.96
C LYS A 38 6.95 -16.86 -17.04
N THR A 39 6.46 -15.94 -17.87
CA THR A 39 7.03 -14.60 -17.98
C THR A 39 6.88 -13.84 -16.67
N ILE A 40 5.74 -13.93 -16.01
CA ILE A 40 5.55 -13.31 -14.70
C ILE A 40 6.57 -13.86 -13.70
N TYR A 41 6.78 -15.17 -13.69
CA TYR A 41 7.70 -15.81 -12.74
C TYR A 41 9.17 -15.44 -12.98
N THR A 42 9.50 -14.79 -14.10
CA THR A 42 10.87 -14.25 -14.29
C THR A 42 11.11 -13.01 -13.41
N VAL A 43 10.07 -12.27 -13.06
CA VAL A 43 10.19 -11.05 -12.24
C VAL A 43 9.63 -11.24 -10.81
N TYR A 44 8.64 -12.10 -10.64
CA TYR A 44 8.06 -12.44 -9.35
C TYR A 44 8.03 -13.96 -9.21
N PRO A 45 8.96 -14.55 -8.44
CA PRO A 45 9.06 -16.01 -8.36
C PRO A 45 7.85 -16.71 -7.74
N SER A 46 6.98 -15.96 -7.06
CA SER A 46 5.78 -16.52 -6.44
C SER A 46 4.72 -15.44 -6.29
N LYS A 47 3.48 -15.85 -6.03
CA LYS A 47 2.41 -14.90 -5.70
C LYS A 47 2.74 -14.13 -4.42
N GLU A 48 3.38 -14.79 -3.45
CA GLU A 48 3.83 -14.13 -2.22
C GLU A 48 4.79 -12.98 -2.52
N ALA A 49 5.76 -13.20 -3.41
CA ALA A 49 6.70 -12.16 -3.83
C ALA A 49 5.98 -10.99 -4.48
N LEU A 50 4.99 -11.27 -5.32
CA LEU A 50 4.18 -10.22 -5.95
C LEU A 50 3.38 -9.44 -4.90
N LEU A 51 2.77 -10.13 -3.94
CA LEU A 51 2.01 -9.49 -2.87
C LEU A 51 2.90 -8.60 -2.00
N LEU A 52 4.13 -9.04 -1.69
CA LEU A 52 5.09 -8.23 -0.94
C LEU A 52 5.43 -6.93 -1.68
N ASP A 53 5.66 -7.02 -2.98
CA ASP A 53 5.96 -5.85 -3.80
C ASP A 53 4.76 -4.90 -3.86
N MET A 54 3.55 -5.43 -3.98
CA MET A 54 2.32 -4.65 -3.96
C MET A 54 2.17 -3.88 -2.64
N VAL A 55 2.43 -4.54 -1.53
CA VAL A 55 2.38 -3.93 -0.19
C VAL A 55 3.41 -2.80 -0.10
N ASP A 56 4.66 -3.06 -0.48
CA ASP A 56 5.72 -2.06 -0.40
C ASP A 56 5.41 -0.84 -1.25
N HIS A 57 4.87 -1.03 -2.45
CA HIS A 57 4.50 0.08 -3.33
C HIS A 57 3.32 0.87 -2.81
N ALA A 58 2.32 0.19 -2.24
CA ALA A 58 1.16 0.87 -1.65
C ALA A 58 1.60 1.78 -0.51
N PHE A 59 2.46 1.28 0.38
CA PHE A 59 2.97 2.09 1.50
C PHE A 59 3.90 3.20 1.04
N ALA A 60 4.72 2.95 0.01
CA ALA A 60 5.59 4.00 -0.57
C ALA A 60 4.75 5.14 -1.13
N GLU A 61 3.64 4.85 -1.80
CA GLU A 61 2.71 5.85 -2.29
C GLU A 61 2.09 6.67 -1.17
N ILE A 62 1.69 6.00 -0.08
CA ILE A 62 1.15 6.68 1.11
C ILE A 62 2.19 7.64 1.68
N HIS A 63 3.43 7.19 1.85
CA HIS A 63 4.51 8.02 2.38
C HIS A 63 4.79 9.20 1.46
N ARG A 64 4.80 8.98 0.16
CA ARG A 64 5.00 10.05 -0.81
C ARG A 64 3.90 11.10 -0.72
N CYS A 65 2.64 10.68 -0.67
CA CYS A 65 1.51 11.59 -0.52
C CYS A 65 1.59 12.39 0.76
N LYS A 66 1.94 11.73 1.89
CA LYS A 66 2.10 12.42 3.17
C LYS A 66 3.22 13.45 3.11
N GLN A 67 4.34 13.11 2.50
CA GLN A 67 5.47 14.03 2.37
C GLN A 67 5.11 15.24 1.51
N GLU A 68 4.39 15.04 0.42
CA GLU A 68 3.91 16.14 -0.43
C GLU A 68 2.98 17.07 0.35
N ILE A 69 2.07 16.53 1.13
CA ILE A 69 1.15 17.30 1.96
C ILE A 69 1.94 18.13 2.98
N LEU A 70 2.92 17.51 3.66
CA LEU A 70 3.73 18.19 4.67
C LEU A 70 4.63 19.28 4.08
N ALA A 71 5.14 19.07 2.88
CA ALA A 71 5.99 20.03 2.18
C ALA A 71 5.19 21.16 1.53
N GLY A 72 3.89 20.96 1.30
CA GLY A 72 3.02 21.93 0.67
C GLY A 72 2.67 23.10 1.57
N GLY A 73 2.05 24.12 0.98
CA GLY A 73 1.50 25.25 1.74
C GLY A 73 0.22 24.88 2.47
N GLY A 74 -0.19 25.75 3.37
CA GLY A 74 -1.42 25.56 4.12
C GLY A 74 -1.17 25.59 5.62
N THR A 75 -2.27 25.66 6.37
CA THR A 75 -2.18 25.66 7.83
C THR A 75 -1.87 24.27 8.37
N LEU A 76 -1.40 24.23 9.60
CA LEU A 76 -1.15 22.96 10.28
C LEU A 76 -2.42 22.10 10.35
N GLN A 77 -3.58 22.74 10.61
CA GLN A 77 -4.86 22.06 10.67
C GLN A 77 -5.24 21.43 9.33
N GLU A 78 -5.02 22.17 8.23
CA GLU A 78 -5.28 21.66 6.88
C GLU A 78 -4.37 20.48 6.54
N LYS A 79 -3.09 20.57 6.89
CA LYS A 79 -2.12 19.49 6.68
C LYS A 79 -2.51 18.23 7.47
N LEU A 80 -2.88 18.41 8.73
CA LEU A 80 -3.28 17.30 9.60
C LEU A 80 -4.50 16.58 9.03
N ARG A 81 -5.50 17.34 8.60
CA ARG A 81 -6.71 16.78 8.00
C ARG A 81 -6.36 16.00 6.72
N ALA A 82 -5.53 16.58 5.87
CA ALA A 82 -5.14 15.96 4.60
C ALA A 82 -4.35 14.66 4.83
N VAL A 83 -3.44 14.63 5.80
CA VAL A 83 -2.66 13.43 6.13
C VAL A 83 -3.57 12.31 6.64
N ILE A 84 -4.55 12.64 7.48
CA ILE A 84 -5.47 11.64 8.02
C ILE A 84 -6.37 11.07 6.91
N ILE A 85 -6.82 11.91 5.98
CA ILE A 85 -7.71 11.52 4.89
C ILE A 85 -6.96 10.83 3.75
N ALA A 86 -5.66 11.10 3.60
CA ALA A 86 -4.84 10.60 2.49
C ALA A 86 -4.53 9.10 2.60
N MET A 87 -5.59 8.29 2.79
CA MET A 87 -5.46 6.84 2.71
C MET A 87 -5.93 6.40 1.32
N PRO A 88 -5.08 5.74 0.52
CA PRO A 88 -5.51 5.25 -0.78
C PRO A 88 -6.70 4.30 -0.65
N ALA A 89 -7.53 4.25 -1.68
CA ALA A 89 -8.68 3.36 -1.72
C ALA A 89 -8.29 1.90 -1.47
N GLU A 90 -7.08 1.51 -1.87
CA GLU A 90 -6.53 0.19 -1.66
C GLU A 90 -6.45 -0.20 -0.19
N TYR A 91 -6.25 0.78 0.68
CA TYR A 91 -6.20 0.56 2.12
C TYR A 91 -7.55 0.26 2.72
N ALA A 92 -8.58 0.95 2.22
CA ALA A 92 -9.95 0.69 2.66
C ALA A 92 -10.41 -0.71 2.26
N ALA A 93 -9.76 -1.31 1.26
CA ALA A 93 -10.06 -2.68 0.84
C ALA A 93 -9.48 -3.74 1.77
N LEU A 94 -8.50 -3.37 2.62
CA LEU A 94 -7.91 -4.28 3.61
C LEU A 94 -8.74 -4.28 4.89
N ASP A 95 -9.75 -5.12 4.92
CA ASP A 95 -10.57 -5.29 6.12
C ASP A 95 -9.99 -6.40 7.01
N LEU A 96 -10.62 -6.62 8.16
CA LEU A 96 -10.18 -7.63 9.14
C LEU A 96 -10.21 -9.04 8.55
N ARG A 97 -11.15 -9.31 7.65
CA ARG A 97 -11.27 -10.62 7.01
C ARG A 97 -10.07 -10.90 6.11
N GLN A 98 -9.65 -9.89 5.34
CA GLN A 98 -8.50 -10.03 4.45
C GLN A 98 -7.20 -10.17 5.24
N MET A 99 -7.06 -9.45 6.36
CA MET A 99 -5.91 -9.61 7.25
C MET A 99 -5.84 -11.03 7.81
N LYS A 100 -6.98 -11.61 8.17
CA LYS A 100 -7.04 -12.98 8.65
C LYS A 100 -6.60 -13.96 7.56
N GLU A 101 -7.06 -13.77 6.33
CA GLU A 101 -6.62 -14.58 5.18
C GLU A 101 -5.11 -14.47 4.94
N LEU A 102 -4.57 -13.25 5.04
CA LEU A 102 -3.13 -13.04 4.91
C LEU A 102 -2.36 -13.80 5.97
N ASP A 103 -2.82 -13.74 7.23
CA ASP A 103 -2.19 -14.48 8.33
C ASP A 103 -2.17 -15.98 8.07
N GLU A 104 -3.23 -16.52 7.52
CA GLU A 104 -3.36 -17.95 7.27
C GLU A 104 -2.58 -18.42 6.04
N LYS A 105 -2.67 -17.67 4.94
CA LYS A 105 -2.10 -18.08 3.64
C LYS A 105 -0.75 -17.47 3.34
N TYR A 106 -0.53 -16.24 3.77
CA TYR A 106 0.69 -15.49 3.44
C TYR A 106 1.20 -14.76 4.69
N PRO A 107 1.67 -15.50 5.71
CA PRO A 107 2.08 -14.87 6.98
C PRO A 107 3.22 -13.86 6.83
N VAL A 108 4.11 -14.07 5.86
CA VAL A 108 5.20 -13.12 5.58
C VAL A 108 4.64 -11.79 5.08
N VAL A 109 3.63 -11.84 4.22
CA VAL A 109 2.96 -10.63 3.70
C VAL A 109 2.22 -9.93 4.83
N ALA A 110 1.51 -10.68 5.68
CA ALA A 110 0.81 -10.12 6.83
C ALA A 110 1.77 -9.40 7.78
N ALA A 111 2.92 -10.01 8.05
CA ALA A 111 3.97 -9.40 8.89
C ALA A 111 4.48 -8.09 8.28
N ARG A 112 4.65 -8.05 6.95
CA ARG A 112 5.08 -6.85 6.25
C ARG A 112 4.05 -5.73 6.37
N VAL A 113 2.77 -6.04 6.21
CA VAL A 113 1.69 -5.05 6.37
C VAL A 113 1.72 -4.46 7.78
N ARG A 114 1.81 -5.32 8.80
CA ARG A 114 1.86 -4.85 10.20
C ARG A 114 3.09 -3.96 10.46
N SER A 115 4.25 -4.37 9.96
CA SER A 115 5.47 -3.61 10.11
C SER A 115 5.34 -2.22 9.48
N GLN A 116 4.78 -2.14 8.29
CA GLN A 116 4.58 -0.87 7.59
C GLN A 116 3.57 0.02 8.32
N LEU A 117 2.50 -0.58 8.86
CA LEU A 117 1.51 0.18 9.62
C LEU A 117 2.12 0.78 10.89
N GLU A 118 2.96 0.02 11.59
CA GLU A 118 3.64 0.51 12.79
C GLU A 118 4.64 1.62 12.47
N ASN A 119 5.46 1.44 11.43
CA ASN A 119 6.52 2.38 11.09
C ASN A 119 6.04 3.60 10.32
N GLY A 120 4.85 3.55 9.74
CA GLY A 120 4.31 4.63 8.93
C GLY A 120 3.72 5.79 9.71
N TRP A 121 3.63 5.67 11.04
CA TRP A 121 2.98 6.67 11.88
C TRP A 121 3.88 7.82 12.33
N GLU A 122 5.21 7.69 12.20
CA GLU A 122 6.15 8.69 12.71
C GLU A 122 5.88 10.11 12.21
N PRO A 123 5.72 10.37 10.89
CA PRO A 123 5.42 11.72 10.43
C PRO A 123 4.07 12.24 10.93
N THR A 124 3.07 11.37 11.00
CA THR A 124 1.74 11.73 11.49
C THR A 124 1.77 12.07 12.97
N MET A 125 2.49 11.29 13.76
CA MET A 125 2.65 11.55 15.19
C MET A 125 3.38 12.86 15.45
N ALA A 126 4.43 13.15 14.69
CA ALA A 126 5.16 14.42 14.80
C ALA A 126 4.24 15.61 14.50
N LEU A 127 3.39 15.47 13.48
CA LEU A 127 2.42 16.51 13.12
C LEU A 127 1.38 16.72 14.23
N LEU A 128 0.90 15.62 14.83
CA LEU A 128 -0.05 15.67 15.94
C LEU A 128 0.56 16.37 17.16
N GLU A 129 1.81 16.04 17.49
CA GLU A 129 2.53 16.67 18.60
C GLU A 129 2.68 18.19 18.37
N GLN A 130 3.02 18.58 17.14
CA GLN A 130 3.10 19.98 16.76
C GLN A 130 1.75 20.67 16.90
N ALA A 131 0.67 20.03 16.48
CA ALA A 131 -0.67 20.58 16.57
C ALA A 131 -1.09 20.82 18.02
N VAL A 132 -0.75 19.90 18.91
CA VAL A 132 -1.00 20.05 20.35
C VAL A 132 -0.19 21.21 20.91
N ALA A 133 1.10 21.29 20.55
CA ALA A 133 1.99 22.34 21.05
C ALA A 133 1.56 23.73 20.59
N GLU A 134 0.96 23.86 19.41
CA GLU A 134 0.50 25.14 18.87
C GLU A 134 -0.95 25.46 19.25
N GLY A 135 -1.60 24.59 20.05
CA GLY A 135 -2.96 24.80 20.49
C GLY A 135 -4.04 24.55 19.46
N VAL A 136 -3.68 23.97 18.32
CA VAL A 136 -4.64 23.61 17.26
C VAL A 136 -5.50 22.43 17.66
N MET A 137 -4.91 21.49 18.43
CA MET A 137 -5.61 20.33 18.99
C MET A 137 -5.37 20.26 20.50
N ARG A 138 -6.35 19.71 21.20
CA ARG A 138 -6.20 19.42 22.62
C ARG A 138 -5.54 18.05 22.81
N PRO A 139 -4.71 17.90 23.85
CA PRO A 139 -4.09 16.61 24.16
C PRO A 139 -5.12 15.53 24.46
#